data_2d9d040976d6f0de62d9e82fcdc2e29a
#
_entry.id   2d9d040976d6f0de62d9e82fcdc2e29a
#
_cell.length_a   1.000
_cell.length_b   1.000
_cell.length_c   1.000
_cell.angle_alpha   90.00
_cell.angle_beta   90.00
_cell.angle_gamma   90.00
#
_symmetry.space_group_name_H-M   'P 1'
#
loop_
_entity.id
_entity.type
_entity.pdbx_description
1 polymer ?
#
loop_
_entity_poly.entity_id
_entity_poly.type
_entity_poly.pdbx_seq_one_letter_code
_entity_poly.pdbx_strand_id
1 'polypeptide(L)'
;MKSMVIGGIILIIALMAGTYYVAGDAFNTDDYINALTFLGAAAIITISTFVVLKYVNQMKNDRAGGDLADENWDGIGEYKNPVPTGWALAFIGTILWMFWYFTIGYPINGFSQIGQWNEETNAYNAKFEQKWVNPNESTLNAMGQSLYLVQCAPCHGVDAEGIDGKAQDLTKRMSKDQIVYVIKNGANNLTEAFPGGMPPMMLQDEKEISDVAEYIANGFKGEAPAAYATCATCHGDNGEGMPFVGPNIKSYDDGIVLAVLKQGKKGLLGEMPHFNGRLNETQERALASYIRSIGDK
;
A
#
# COMPACT_ATOMS: atom_id res chain seq x y z
N MET A 1 14.79 22.99 -51.54
CA MET A 1 14.68 21.55 -51.16
C MET A 1 16.04 20.93 -50.78
N LYS A 2 17.01 20.85 -51.70
CA LYS A 2 18.36 20.23 -51.39
C LYS A 2 19.04 20.84 -50.17
N SER A 3 19.03 22.17 -49.97
CA SER A 3 19.65 22.83 -48.84
C SER A 3 18.96 22.51 -47.49
N MET A 4 17.65 22.33 -47.49
CA MET A 4 16.89 21.94 -46.27
C MET A 4 17.20 20.50 -45.85
N VAL A 5 17.30 19.59 -46.81
CA VAL A 5 17.67 18.20 -46.57
C VAL A 5 19.11 18.11 -46.02
N ILE A 6 20.06 18.85 -46.65
CA ILE A 6 21.43 18.91 -46.18
C ILE A 6 21.48 19.50 -44.77
N GLY A 7 20.76 20.61 -44.48
CA GLY A 7 20.65 21.19 -43.15
C GLY A 7 20.09 20.23 -42.10
N GLY A 8 19.08 19.45 -42.50
CA GLY A 8 18.50 18.40 -41.66
C GLY A 8 19.49 17.30 -41.31
N ILE A 9 20.25 16.83 -42.28
CA ILE A 9 21.31 15.81 -42.10
C ILE A 9 22.41 16.35 -41.15
N ILE A 10 22.85 17.59 -41.37
CA ILE A 10 23.85 18.22 -40.50
C ILE A 10 23.32 18.33 -39.06
N LEU A 11 22.05 18.72 -38.89
CA LEU A 11 21.42 18.82 -37.57
C LEU A 11 21.36 17.44 -36.87
N ILE A 12 20.99 16.40 -37.59
CA ILE A 12 20.94 15.02 -37.03
C ILE A 12 22.34 14.61 -36.58
N ILE A 13 23.36 14.81 -37.41
CA ILE A 13 24.74 14.46 -37.07
C ILE A 13 25.22 15.27 -35.84
N ALA A 14 24.93 16.57 -35.80
CA ALA A 14 25.35 17.44 -34.69
C ALA A 14 24.67 17.03 -33.37
N LEU A 15 23.38 16.74 -33.40
CA LEU A 15 22.64 16.29 -32.21
C LEU A 15 23.11 14.92 -31.73
N MET A 16 23.36 13.99 -32.64
CA MET A 16 23.89 12.67 -32.31
C MET A 16 25.30 12.72 -31.72
N ALA A 17 26.17 13.52 -32.35
CA ALA A 17 27.53 13.73 -31.84
C ALA A 17 27.54 14.43 -30.47
N GLY A 18 26.66 15.41 -30.27
CA GLY A 18 26.47 16.08 -28.97
C GLY A 18 25.98 15.13 -27.90
N THR A 19 25.01 14.26 -28.21
CA THR A 19 24.50 13.24 -27.29
C THR A 19 25.62 12.25 -26.90
N TYR A 20 26.37 11.77 -27.88
CA TYR A 20 27.51 10.88 -27.63
C TYR A 20 28.59 11.56 -26.79
N TYR A 21 28.92 12.84 -27.07
CA TYR A 21 29.90 13.60 -26.29
C TYR A 21 29.49 13.75 -24.81
N VAL A 22 28.23 14.01 -24.55
CA VAL A 22 27.71 14.22 -23.16
C VAL A 22 27.49 12.90 -22.41
N ALA A 23 27.03 11.86 -23.10
CA ALA A 23 26.65 10.58 -22.51
C ALA A 23 27.59 9.42 -22.89
N GLY A 24 28.77 9.70 -23.43
CA GLY A 24 29.71 8.67 -23.94
C GLY A 24 30.11 7.64 -22.90
N ASP A 25 30.26 8.07 -21.65
CA ASP A 25 30.58 7.18 -20.51
C ASP A 25 29.49 6.18 -20.16
N ALA A 26 28.24 6.45 -20.60
CA ALA A 26 27.12 5.52 -20.42
C ALA A 26 27.12 4.36 -21.44
N PHE A 27 27.93 4.43 -22.48
CA PHE A 27 28.06 3.37 -23.48
C PHE A 27 29.05 2.29 -23.01
N ASN A 28 28.60 1.48 -22.07
CA ASN A 28 29.33 0.29 -21.64
C ASN A 28 28.86 -0.91 -22.47
N THR A 29 29.78 -1.75 -22.91
CA THR A 29 29.50 -2.98 -23.68
C THR A 29 28.64 -3.99 -22.91
N ASP A 30 28.61 -3.88 -21.59
CA ASP A 30 27.87 -4.77 -20.71
C ASP A 30 26.41 -4.29 -20.46
N ASP A 31 26.07 -3.08 -20.90
CA ASP A 31 24.73 -2.49 -20.78
C ASP A 31 24.11 -2.18 -22.15
N TYR A 32 23.45 -3.17 -22.72
CA TYR A 32 22.75 -3.00 -24.00
C TYR A 32 21.58 -2.02 -23.93
N ILE A 33 21.03 -1.72 -22.74
CA ILE A 33 19.88 -0.82 -22.55
C ILE A 33 20.26 0.59 -22.94
N ASN A 34 21.46 1.06 -22.55
CA ASN A 34 21.97 2.37 -22.94
C ASN A 34 22.17 2.48 -24.45
N ALA A 35 22.65 1.42 -25.09
CA ALA A 35 22.81 1.37 -26.54
C ALA A 35 21.42 1.44 -27.26
N LEU A 36 20.41 0.71 -26.77
CA LEU A 36 19.05 0.78 -27.29
C LEU A 36 18.42 2.16 -27.07
N THR A 37 18.67 2.78 -25.93
CA THR A 37 18.18 4.14 -25.63
C THR A 37 18.78 5.17 -26.60
N PHE A 38 20.08 5.06 -26.88
CA PHE A 38 20.74 5.91 -27.88
C PHE A 38 20.18 5.71 -29.29
N LEU A 39 19.96 4.46 -29.70
CA LEU A 39 19.32 4.16 -30.99
C LEU A 39 17.89 4.72 -31.05
N GLY A 40 17.14 4.62 -29.96
CA GLY A 40 15.82 5.24 -29.83
C GLY A 40 15.87 6.76 -29.98
N ALA A 41 16.82 7.42 -29.32
CA ALA A 41 17.04 8.87 -29.47
C ALA A 41 17.42 9.23 -30.91
N ALA A 42 18.29 8.46 -31.55
CA ALA A 42 18.63 8.62 -32.96
C ALA A 42 17.42 8.53 -33.89
N ALA A 43 16.57 7.52 -33.66
CA ALA A 43 15.34 7.35 -34.40
C ALA A 43 14.36 8.53 -34.22
N ILE A 44 14.17 9.01 -32.99
CA ILE A 44 13.32 10.17 -32.68
C ILE A 44 13.82 11.43 -33.39
N ILE A 45 15.11 11.73 -33.28
CA ILE A 45 15.72 12.89 -33.92
C ILE A 45 15.55 12.81 -35.45
N THR A 46 15.81 11.65 -36.04
CA THR A 46 15.72 11.43 -37.48
C THR A 46 14.26 11.58 -37.97
N ILE A 47 13.32 10.92 -37.32
CA ILE A 47 11.89 10.97 -37.66
C ILE A 47 11.37 12.41 -37.51
N SER A 48 11.65 13.06 -36.38
CA SER A 48 11.21 14.44 -36.12
C SER A 48 11.77 15.41 -37.19
N THR A 49 13.03 15.30 -37.53
CA THR A 49 13.64 16.14 -38.59
C THR A 49 12.97 15.89 -39.94
N PHE A 50 12.77 14.62 -40.29
CA PHE A 50 12.09 14.27 -41.57
C PHE A 50 10.67 14.78 -41.59
N VAL A 51 9.90 14.63 -40.51
CA VAL A 51 8.52 15.10 -40.42
C VAL A 51 8.43 16.62 -40.55
N VAL A 52 9.30 17.37 -39.85
CA VAL A 52 9.35 18.84 -39.94
C VAL A 52 9.69 19.27 -41.36
N LEU A 53 10.70 18.69 -41.99
CA LEU A 53 11.05 19.02 -43.39
C LEU A 53 9.94 18.73 -44.37
N LYS A 54 9.23 17.60 -44.18
CA LYS A 54 8.08 17.22 -44.99
C LYS A 54 6.97 18.25 -44.86
N TYR A 55 6.57 18.60 -43.65
CA TYR A 55 5.45 19.52 -43.41
C TYR A 55 5.78 20.97 -43.80
N VAL A 56 7.01 21.45 -43.56
CA VAL A 56 7.44 22.76 -44.05
C VAL A 56 7.39 22.83 -45.60
N ASN A 57 7.78 21.76 -46.27
CA ASN A 57 7.64 21.70 -47.74
C ASN A 57 6.18 21.65 -48.17
N GLN A 58 5.34 20.89 -47.51
CA GLN A 58 3.90 20.78 -47.75
C GLN A 58 3.23 22.14 -47.54
N MET A 59 3.46 22.82 -46.43
CA MET A 59 2.92 24.17 -46.14
C MET A 59 3.28 25.19 -47.24
N LYS A 60 4.42 25.05 -47.93
CA LYS A 60 4.84 25.95 -48.98
C LYS A 60 4.19 25.65 -50.34
N ASN A 61 3.89 24.37 -50.58
CA ASN A 61 3.54 23.90 -51.92
C ASN A 61 2.13 23.32 -52.00
N ASP A 62 1.56 22.93 -50.90
CA ASP A 62 0.23 22.34 -50.84
C ASP A 62 -0.85 23.42 -50.83
N ARG A 63 -1.88 23.20 -51.58
CA ARG A 63 -3.07 24.05 -51.62
C ARG A 63 -4.26 23.15 -51.38
N ALA A 64 -5.08 23.53 -50.42
CA ALA A 64 -6.33 22.85 -50.20
C ALA A 64 -7.16 22.85 -51.49
N GLY A 65 -7.58 21.68 -51.93
CA GLY A 65 -8.39 21.49 -53.09
C GLY A 65 -9.05 20.14 -53.05
N GLY A 66 -10.26 20.03 -53.55
CA GLY A 66 -11.06 18.82 -53.58
C GLY A 66 -12.50 19.07 -53.16
N ASP A 67 -13.32 18.03 -53.19
CA ASP A 67 -14.70 18.09 -52.76
C ASP A 67 -14.78 18.11 -51.23
N LEU A 68 -15.67 18.93 -50.67
CA LEU A 68 -15.98 18.90 -49.27
C LEU A 68 -16.79 17.65 -48.90
N ALA A 69 -16.60 17.11 -47.75
CA ALA A 69 -17.48 16.14 -47.15
C ALA A 69 -18.85 16.76 -46.85
N ASP A 70 -19.89 15.93 -46.87
CA ASP A 70 -21.24 16.40 -46.56
C ASP A 70 -21.41 16.72 -45.06
N GLU A 71 -20.49 16.21 -44.24
CA GLU A 71 -20.43 16.44 -42.79
C GLU A 71 -19.77 17.78 -42.47
N ASN A 72 -20.35 18.47 -41.50
CA ASN A 72 -19.87 19.77 -41.05
C ASN A 72 -19.81 19.79 -39.51
N TRP A 73 -18.62 20.02 -38.98
CA TRP A 73 -18.38 20.09 -37.57
C TRP A 73 -18.18 21.55 -37.12
N ASP A 74 -19.14 22.07 -36.37
CA ASP A 74 -19.11 23.48 -35.86
C ASP A 74 -18.91 24.53 -36.97
N GLY A 75 -19.45 24.33 -38.16
CA GLY A 75 -19.32 25.24 -39.28
C GLY A 75 -18.04 25.06 -40.12
N ILE A 76 -17.21 24.07 -39.77
CA ILE A 76 -15.97 23.77 -40.49
C ILE A 76 -16.20 22.54 -41.40
N GLY A 77 -16.10 22.72 -42.70
CA GLY A 77 -16.15 21.63 -43.68
C GLY A 77 -14.78 20.99 -43.86
N GLU A 78 -14.76 19.68 -44.06
CA GLU A 78 -13.55 18.89 -44.30
C GLU A 78 -13.46 18.48 -45.80
N TYR A 79 -12.24 18.48 -46.33
CA TYR A 79 -12.00 17.95 -47.68
C TYR A 79 -11.95 16.42 -47.66
N LYS A 80 -12.55 15.79 -48.70
CA LYS A 80 -12.47 14.33 -48.92
C LYS A 80 -11.08 13.93 -49.42
N ASN A 81 -10.10 13.99 -48.52
CA ASN A 81 -8.73 13.61 -48.81
C ASN A 81 -8.47 12.16 -48.43
N PRO A 82 -7.73 11.38 -49.23
CA PRO A 82 -7.31 10.05 -48.81
C PRO A 82 -6.34 10.16 -47.63
N VAL A 83 -6.41 9.18 -46.74
CA VAL A 83 -5.48 9.10 -45.62
C VAL A 83 -4.05 9.04 -46.17
N PRO A 84 -3.13 9.92 -45.74
CA PRO A 84 -1.75 9.87 -46.21
C PRO A 84 -1.12 8.50 -45.93
N THR A 85 -0.52 7.90 -46.94
CA THR A 85 0.04 6.53 -46.87
C THR A 85 1.00 6.36 -45.68
N GLY A 86 1.79 7.40 -45.38
CA GLY A 86 2.71 7.36 -44.22
C GLY A 86 1.97 7.20 -42.88
N TRP A 87 0.82 7.83 -42.70
CA TRP A 87 -0.01 7.69 -41.54
C TRP A 87 -0.63 6.30 -41.43
N ALA A 88 -1.16 5.78 -42.54
CA ALA A 88 -1.73 4.43 -42.59
C ALA A 88 -0.70 3.36 -42.27
N LEU A 89 0.52 3.48 -42.81
CA LEU A 89 1.60 2.55 -42.53
C LEU A 89 2.09 2.66 -41.07
N ALA A 90 2.22 3.88 -40.53
CA ALA A 90 2.59 4.09 -39.13
C ALA A 90 1.55 3.49 -38.19
N PHE A 91 0.27 3.70 -38.46
CA PHE A 91 -0.83 3.16 -37.66
C PHE A 91 -0.87 1.63 -37.68
N ILE A 92 -0.77 1.01 -38.87
CA ILE A 92 -0.68 -0.46 -38.99
C ILE A 92 0.57 -0.98 -38.28
N GLY A 93 1.72 -0.33 -38.46
CA GLY A 93 2.97 -0.68 -37.79
C GLY A 93 2.86 -0.63 -36.28
N THR A 94 2.17 0.37 -35.74
CA THR A 94 1.92 0.49 -34.29
C THR A 94 1.05 -0.64 -33.76
N ILE A 95 0.00 -1.02 -34.52
CA ILE A 95 -0.88 -2.15 -34.16
C ILE A 95 -0.09 -3.47 -34.17
N LEU A 96 0.71 -3.71 -35.19
CA LEU A 96 1.53 -4.92 -35.28
C LEU A 96 2.57 -4.97 -34.16
N TRP A 97 3.21 -3.82 -33.87
CA TRP A 97 4.14 -3.69 -32.76
C TRP A 97 3.45 -3.95 -31.42
N MET A 98 2.23 -3.44 -31.22
CA MET A 98 1.45 -3.68 -30.01
C MET A 98 1.19 -5.18 -29.79
N PHE A 99 0.77 -5.90 -30.83
CA PHE A 99 0.59 -7.35 -30.74
C PHE A 99 1.89 -8.08 -30.39
N TRP A 100 2.98 -7.73 -31.08
CA TRP A 100 4.30 -8.31 -30.77
C TRP A 100 4.74 -7.99 -29.33
N TYR A 101 4.56 -6.73 -28.91
CA TYR A 101 4.94 -6.29 -27.57
C TYR A 101 4.20 -7.05 -26.47
N PHE A 102 2.89 -7.19 -26.57
CA PHE A 102 2.12 -7.89 -25.54
C PHE A 102 2.22 -9.42 -25.57
N THR A 103 2.66 -10.01 -26.67
CA THR A 103 2.77 -11.47 -26.77
C THR A 103 4.19 -12.00 -26.60
N ILE A 104 5.18 -11.28 -27.11
CA ILE A 104 6.56 -11.72 -27.19
C ILE A 104 7.50 -10.74 -26.47
N GLY A 105 7.37 -9.46 -26.73
CA GLY A 105 8.26 -8.43 -26.23
C GLY A 105 8.10 -8.13 -24.75
N TYR A 106 6.90 -8.30 -24.22
CA TYR A 106 6.59 -8.21 -22.79
C TYR A 106 5.84 -9.48 -22.35
N PRO A 107 6.51 -10.63 -22.33
CA PRO A 107 5.89 -11.89 -21.92
C PRO A 107 5.47 -11.84 -20.46
N ILE A 108 4.51 -12.68 -20.08
CA ILE A 108 3.99 -12.80 -18.69
C ILE A 108 5.11 -13.00 -17.67
N ASN A 109 6.20 -13.65 -18.09
CA ASN A 109 7.39 -13.88 -17.26
C ASN A 109 8.50 -12.84 -17.48
N GLY A 110 8.19 -11.76 -18.21
CA GLY A 110 9.14 -10.69 -18.47
C GLY A 110 9.32 -9.78 -17.26
N PHE A 111 10.32 -8.90 -17.36
CA PHE A 111 10.58 -7.87 -16.36
C PHE A 111 9.31 -7.05 -16.12
N SER A 112 8.90 -6.94 -14.87
CA SER A 112 7.86 -6.00 -14.44
C SER A 112 8.34 -5.22 -13.22
N GLN A 113 7.95 -3.96 -13.11
CA GLN A 113 8.27 -3.15 -11.93
C GLN A 113 7.70 -3.78 -10.65
N ILE A 114 6.53 -4.41 -10.73
CA ILE A 114 5.93 -5.14 -9.61
C ILE A 114 6.76 -6.38 -9.27
N GLY A 115 7.23 -7.12 -10.27
CA GLY A 115 8.09 -8.28 -10.08
C GLY A 115 9.41 -7.90 -9.42
N GLN A 116 10.07 -6.87 -9.92
CA GLN A 116 11.30 -6.33 -9.34
C GLN A 116 11.09 -5.88 -7.88
N TRP A 117 10.03 -5.14 -7.62
CA TRP A 117 9.70 -4.70 -6.27
C TRP A 117 9.48 -5.89 -5.32
N ASN A 118 8.81 -6.94 -5.77
CA ASN A 118 8.62 -8.15 -4.98
C ASN A 118 9.95 -8.84 -4.68
N GLU A 119 10.85 -8.97 -5.68
CA GLU A 119 12.16 -9.58 -5.49
C GLU A 119 13.04 -8.78 -4.53
N GLU A 120 13.10 -7.45 -4.71
CA GLU A 120 13.83 -6.56 -3.83
C GLU A 120 13.27 -6.58 -2.40
N THR A 121 11.94 -6.58 -2.25
CA THR A 121 11.26 -6.66 -0.95
C THR A 121 11.56 -7.99 -0.27
N ASN A 122 11.49 -9.10 -0.99
CA ASN A 122 11.81 -10.41 -0.45
C ASN A 122 13.29 -10.51 -0.03
N ALA A 123 14.21 -9.98 -0.84
CA ALA A 123 15.62 -9.94 -0.51
C ALA A 123 15.91 -9.05 0.71
N TYR A 124 15.23 -7.91 0.81
CA TYR A 124 15.32 -7.02 1.96
C TYR A 124 14.77 -7.70 3.23
N ASN A 125 13.60 -8.31 3.15
CA ASN A 125 12.98 -9.01 4.27
C ASN A 125 13.86 -10.18 4.75
N ALA A 126 14.47 -10.94 3.84
CA ALA A 126 15.39 -12.01 4.22
C ALA A 126 16.61 -11.48 4.99
N LYS A 127 17.19 -10.35 4.58
CA LYS A 127 18.27 -9.68 5.32
C LYS A 127 17.81 -9.17 6.67
N PHE A 128 16.61 -8.60 6.71
CA PHE A 128 16.00 -8.10 7.94
C PHE A 128 15.76 -9.24 8.93
N GLU A 129 15.19 -10.34 8.50
CA GLU A 129 14.94 -11.53 9.33
C GLU A 129 16.24 -12.11 9.88
N GLN A 130 17.28 -12.27 9.06
CA GLN A 130 18.59 -12.74 9.52
C GLN A 130 19.20 -11.84 10.58
N LYS A 131 19.12 -10.52 10.39
CA LYS A 131 19.70 -9.55 11.30
C LYS A 131 18.96 -9.45 12.62
N TRP A 132 17.64 -9.66 12.60
CA TRP A 132 16.75 -9.38 13.72
C TRP A 132 15.96 -10.61 14.20
N VAL A 133 16.52 -11.80 14.06
CA VAL A 133 15.89 -13.05 14.55
C VAL A 133 15.53 -12.96 16.04
N ASN A 134 16.43 -12.41 16.86
CA ASN A 134 16.22 -12.24 18.30
C ASN A 134 16.62 -10.83 18.74
N PRO A 135 15.89 -9.79 18.37
CA PRO A 135 16.15 -8.45 18.84
C PRO A 135 15.85 -8.34 20.34
N ASN A 136 16.58 -7.48 21.04
CA ASN A 136 16.26 -7.17 22.43
C ASN A 136 14.98 -6.32 22.52
N GLU A 137 14.41 -6.21 23.74
CA GLU A 137 13.12 -5.53 23.97
C GLU A 137 13.14 -4.06 23.51
N SER A 138 14.22 -3.32 23.74
CA SER A 138 14.30 -1.92 23.31
C SER A 138 14.30 -1.79 21.78
N THR A 139 14.94 -2.73 21.09
CA THR A 139 14.93 -2.77 19.61
C THR A 139 13.55 -3.17 19.10
N LEU A 140 12.91 -4.18 19.70
CA LEU A 140 11.53 -4.56 19.36
C LEU A 140 10.58 -3.38 19.53
N ASN A 141 10.69 -2.65 20.64
CA ASN A 141 9.86 -1.48 20.90
C ASN A 141 10.05 -0.39 19.83
N ALA A 142 11.29 -0.05 19.47
CA ALA A 142 11.58 0.94 18.43
C ALA A 142 11.10 0.50 17.05
N MET A 143 11.23 -0.79 16.72
CA MET A 143 10.67 -1.37 15.50
C MET A 143 9.14 -1.30 15.50
N GLY A 144 8.51 -1.66 16.61
CA GLY A 144 7.08 -1.59 16.82
C GLY A 144 6.53 -0.18 16.66
N GLN A 145 7.21 0.82 17.22
CA GLN A 145 6.87 2.23 17.04
C GLN A 145 6.87 2.63 15.56
N SER A 146 7.91 2.26 14.83
CA SER A 146 8.02 2.56 13.40
C SER A 146 6.89 1.91 12.58
N LEU A 147 6.58 0.65 12.87
CA LEU A 147 5.47 -0.08 12.24
C LEU A 147 4.12 0.52 12.61
N TYR A 148 3.94 0.88 13.88
CA TYR A 148 2.72 1.51 14.38
C TYR A 148 2.40 2.80 13.63
N LEU A 149 3.38 3.68 13.48
CA LEU A 149 3.22 4.96 12.80
C LEU A 149 2.76 4.81 11.33
N VAL A 150 3.17 3.74 10.66
CA VAL A 150 2.82 3.50 9.26
C VAL A 150 1.52 2.72 9.10
N GLN A 151 1.31 1.68 9.93
CA GLN A 151 0.21 0.73 9.73
C GLN A 151 -1.00 0.98 10.62
N CYS A 152 -0.79 1.52 11.83
CA CYS A 152 -1.82 1.60 12.86
C CYS A 152 -2.27 3.04 13.13
N ALA A 153 -1.35 4.01 13.11
CA ALA A 153 -1.63 5.41 13.37
C ALA A 153 -2.69 6.06 12.46
N PRO A 154 -2.87 5.66 11.19
CA PRO A 154 -3.96 6.19 10.36
C PRO A 154 -5.36 6.00 10.97
N CYS A 155 -5.55 4.96 11.77
CA CYS A 155 -6.82 4.70 12.47
C CYS A 155 -6.74 5.02 13.97
N HIS A 156 -5.63 4.66 14.63
CA HIS A 156 -5.48 4.79 16.08
C HIS A 156 -4.88 6.12 16.56
N GLY A 157 -4.44 6.99 15.62
CA GLY A 157 -3.75 8.25 15.94
C GLY A 157 -2.26 8.06 16.22
N VAL A 158 -1.49 9.12 16.03
CA VAL A 158 -0.03 9.12 16.27
C VAL A 158 0.26 8.87 17.76
N ASP A 159 -0.58 9.45 18.64
CA ASP A 159 -0.47 9.31 20.10
C ASP A 159 -1.26 8.11 20.64
N ALA A 160 -1.83 7.28 19.75
CA ALA A 160 -2.58 6.08 20.06
C ALA A 160 -3.90 6.31 20.83
N GLU A 161 -4.45 7.52 20.82
CA GLU A 161 -5.67 7.91 21.54
C GLU A 161 -6.98 7.62 20.77
N GLY A 162 -6.89 7.00 19.58
CA GLY A 162 -8.07 6.51 18.86
C GLY A 162 -8.83 7.55 18.04
N ILE A 163 -8.25 8.71 17.74
CA ILE A 163 -8.80 9.79 16.89
C ILE A 163 -10.26 10.09 17.23
N ASP A 164 -10.51 10.72 18.37
CA ASP A 164 -11.85 11.11 18.83
C ASP A 164 -12.86 9.93 18.88
N GLY A 165 -12.40 8.74 19.27
CA GLY A 165 -13.25 7.55 19.41
C GLY A 165 -13.56 6.81 18.10
N LYS A 166 -12.89 7.13 16.99
CA LYS A 166 -13.04 6.38 15.73
C LYS A 166 -12.40 5.00 15.79
N ALA A 167 -11.38 4.82 16.63
CA ALA A 167 -10.74 3.55 16.91
C ALA A 167 -10.47 3.40 18.40
N GLN A 168 -9.99 2.22 18.81
CA GLN A 168 -9.59 1.96 20.19
C GLN A 168 -8.47 2.91 20.62
N ASP A 169 -8.66 3.56 21.77
CA ASP A 169 -7.60 4.22 22.53
C ASP A 169 -6.68 3.13 23.09
N LEU A 170 -5.47 3.03 22.56
CA LEU A 170 -4.49 2.01 22.96
C LEU A 170 -3.66 2.43 24.18
N THR A 171 -3.82 3.66 24.66
CA THR A 171 -3.24 4.12 25.93
C THR A 171 -4.01 3.57 27.14
N LYS A 172 -5.20 3.04 26.91
CA LYS A 172 -6.08 2.41 27.90
C LYS A 172 -6.54 1.05 27.40
N ARG A 173 -6.72 0.11 28.33
CA ARG A 173 -7.14 -1.24 27.92
C ARG A 173 -8.56 -1.27 27.35
N MET A 174 -9.53 -0.71 28.04
CA MET A 174 -10.93 -0.54 27.58
C MET A 174 -11.60 0.62 28.32
N SER A 175 -12.52 1.27 27.65
CA SER A 175 -13.42 2.23 28.30
C SER A 175 -14.59 1.52 28.99
N LYS A 176 -15.24 2.22 29.93
CA LYS A 176 -16.44 1.72 30.61
C LYS A 176 -17.52 1.27 29.63
N ASP A 177 -17.79 2.08 28.61
CA ASP A 177 -18.83 1.77 27.60
C ASP A 177 -18.52 0.52 26.78
N GLN A 178 -17.25 0.30 26.46
CA GLN A 178 -16.80 -0.91 25.78
C GLN A 178 -16.99 -2.15 26.68
N ILE A 179 -16.71 -2.03 27.97
CA ILE A 179 -16.88 -3.13 28.90
C ILE A 179 -18.36 -3.45 29.05
N VAL A 180 -19.21 -2.43 29.26
CA VAL A 180 -20.69 -2.61 29.29
C VAL A 180 -21.18 -3.30 28.02
N TYR A 181 -20.69 -2.85 26.85
CA TYR A 181 -21.05 -3.46 25.58
C TYR A 181 -20.68 -4.94 25.52
N VAL A 182 -19.45 -5.30 25.94
CA VAL A 182 -18.98 -6.68 25.89
C VAL A 182 -19.72 -7.56 26.90
N ILE A 183 -20.05 -7.07 28.09
CA ILE A 183 -20.85 -7.81 29.06
C ILE A 183 -22.23 -8.13 28.49
N LYS A 184 -22.87 -7.16 27.83
CA LYS A 184 -24.21 -7.32 27.28
C LYS A 184 -24.26 -8.18 26.00
N ASN A 185 -23.27 -8.03 25.12
CA ASN A 185 -23.28 -8.64 23.78
C ASN A 185 -22.38 -9.86 23.64
N GLY A 186 -21.49 -10.08 24.60
CA GLY A 186 -20.45 -11.09 24.50
C GLY A 186 -19.31 -10.69 23.57
N ALA A 187 -18.31 -11.56 23.43
CA ALA A 187 -17.18 -11.43 22.50
C ALA A 187 -16.68 -12.83 22.07
N ASN A 188 -16.82 -13.15 20.80
CA ASN A 188 -16.46 -14.46 20.25
C ASN A 188 -15.70 -14.38 18.91
N ASN A 189 -15.06 -13.25 18.66
CA ASN A 189 -14.30 -13.00 17.44
C ASN A 189 -12.78 -13.26 17.57
N LEU A 190 -12.33 -13.80 18.69
CA LEU A 190 -10.94 -14.22 18.93
C LEU A 190 -10.88 -15.72 19.30
N THR A 191 -11.66 -16.54 18.61
CA THR A 191 -11.87 -17.95 18.96
C THR A 191 -10.67 -18.86 18.74
N GLU A 192 -9.69 -18.46 17.94
CA GLU A 192 -8.43 -19.22 17.83
C GLU A 192 -7.59 -19.09 19.09
N ALA A 193 -7.56 -17.92 19.71
CA ALA A 193 -6.83 -17.67 20.95
C ALA A 193 -7.65 -18.04 22.20
N PHE A 194 -8.96 -17.81 22.14
CA PHE A 194 -9.93 -18.02 23.24
C PHE A 194 -11.15 -18.77 22.72
N PRO A 195 -11.06 -20.12 22.58
CA PRO A 195 -12.08 -20.93 21.89
C PRO A 195 -13.49 -20.87 22.50
N GLY A 196 -13.60 -20.60 23.78
CA GLY A 196 -14.90 -20.47 24.45
C GLY A 196 -15.65 -19.18 24.13
N GLY A 197 -14.93 -18.15 23.67
CA GLY A 197 -15.48 -16.79 23.58
C GLY A 197 -15.99 -16.27 24.92
N MET A 198 -16.57 -15.07 24.93
CA MET A 198 -17.27 -14.52 26.09
C MET A 198 -18.78 -14.56 25.83
N PRO A 199 -19.57 -15.33 26.59
CA PRO A 199 -21.01 -15.34 26.46
C PRO A 199 -21.63 -13.96 26.76
N PRO A 200 -22.74 -13.58 26.11
CA PRO A 200 -23.46 -12.36 26.45
C PRO A 200 -24.22 -12.49 27.77
N MET A 201 -24.50 -11.35 28.37
CA MET A 201 -25.38 -11.25 29.54
C MET A 201 -24.97 -12.11 30.77
N MET A 202 -23.64 -12.16 31.00
CA MET A 202 -23.08 -12.83 32.20
C MET A 202 -23.53 -12.17 33.50
N LEU A 203 -23.89 -10.89 33.45
CA LEU A 203 -24.59 -10.11 34.47
C LEU A 203 -25.86 -9.57 33.87
N GLN A 204 -26.94 -9.48 34.67
CA GLN A 204 -28.25 -9.00 34.23
C GLN A 204 -28.68 -7.69 34.90
N ASP A 205 -28.20 -7.42 36.10
CA ASP A 205 -28.51 -6.19 36.82
C ASP A 205 -27.68 -5.03 36.27
N GLU A 206 -28.32 -3.95 35.86
CA GLU A 206 -27.68 -2.79 35.24
C GLU A 206 -26.70 -2.09 36.20
N LYS A 207 -26.98 -2.11 37.49
CA LYS A 207 -26.08 -1.51 38.48
C LYS A 207 -24.84 -2.36 38.65
N GLU A 208 -24.96 -3.69 38.73
CA GLU A 208 -23.83 -4.61 38.81
C GLU A 208 -22.95 -4.50 37.56
N ILE A 209 -23.57 -4.43 36.35
CA ILE A 209 -22.84 -4.20 35.08
C ILE A 209 -22.08 -2.89 35.12
N SER A 210 -22.70 -1.81 35.60
CA SER A 210 -22.05 -0.49 35.68
C SER A 210 -20.89 -0.49 36.69
N ASP A 211 -21.09 -1.08 37.88
CA ASP A 211 -20.07 -1.12 38.94
C ASP A 211 -18.87 -1.97 38.53
N VAL A 212 -19.09 -3.12 37.91
CA VAL A 212 -18.02 -3.97 37.37
C VAL A 212 -17.29 -3.27 36.22
N ALA A 213 -18.02 -2.62 35.33
CA ALA A 213 -17.40 -1.91 34.21
C ALA A 213 -16.55 -0.73 34.69
N GLU A 214 -16.99 0.01 35.71
CA GLU A 214 -16.23 1.09 36.32
C GLU A 214 -14.96 0.56 36.99
N TYR A 215 -15.05 -0.53 37.76
CA TYR A 215 -13.92 -1.17 38.42
C TYR A 215 -12.83 -1.60 37.43
N ILE A 216 -13.24 -2.26 36.34
CA ILE A 216 -12.31 -2.70 35.27
C ILE A 216 -11.71 -1.49 34.54
N ALA A 217 -12.56 -0.51 34.14
CA ALA A 217 -12.10 0.67 33.41
C ALA A 217 -11.12 1.53 34.23
N ASN A 218 -11.26 1.51 35.57
CA ASN A 218 -10.36 2.19 36.50
C ASN A 218 -9.06 1.39 36.79
N GLY A 219 -8.79 0.34 36.04
CA GLY A 219 -7.58 -0.47 36.17
C GLY A 219 -7.53 -1.32 37.42
N PHE A 220 -8.69 -1.82 37.88
CA PHE A 220 -8.83 -2.70 39.06
C PHE A 220 -8.41 -1.99 40.36
N LYS A 221 -8.62 -0.68 40.47
CA LYS A 221 -8.31 0.09 41.65
C LYS A 221 -9.51 0.18 42.58
N GLY A 222 -9.29 -0.07 43.86
CA GLY A 222 -10.32 -0.04 44.91
C GLY A 222 -10.83 -1.43 45.27
N GLU A 223 -12.00 -1.48 45.96
CA GLU A 223 -12.64 -2.73 46.36
C GLU A 223 -13.38 -3.35 45.17
N ALA A 224 -13.16 -4.63 44.90
CA ALA A 224 -13.82 -5.34 43.81
C ALA A 224 -15.33 -5.50 44.09
N PRO A 225 -16.20 -5.12 43.17
CA PRO A 225 -17.62 -5.43 43.29
C PRO A 225 -17.86 -6.94 43.42
N ALA A 226 -18.80 -7.36 44.30
CA ALA A 226 -19.07 -8.79 44.47
C ALA A 226 -19.46 -9.50 43.15
N ALA A 227 -20.12 -8.81 42.22
CA ALA A 227 -20.46 -9.32 40.90
C ALA A 227 -19.24 -9.65 40.03
N TYR A 228 -18.04 -9.06 40.31
CA TYR A 228 -16.82 -9.37 39.57
C TYR A 228 -16.38 -10.83 39.71
N ALA A 229 -16.78 -11.52 40.79
CA ALA A 229 -16.47 -12.93 40.99
C ALA A 229 -16.90 -13.81 39.78
N THR A 230 -17.96 -13.45 39.07
CA THR A 230 -18.39 -14.12 37.83
C THR A 230 -17.38 -13.95 36.72
N CYS A 231 -16.75 -12.79 36.60
CA CYS A 231 -15.75 -12.46 35.57
C CYS A 231 -14.38 -13.10 35.89
N ALA A 232 -14.02 -13.16 37.18
CA ALA A 232 -12.77 -13.69 37.68
C ALA A 232 -12.54 -15.15 37.26
N THR A 233 -13.60 -15.94 37.05
CA THR A 233 -13.50 -17.35 36.63
C THR A 233 -12.81 -17.54 35.28
N CYS A 234 -12.83 -16.52 34.40
CA CYS A 234 -12.17 -16.53 33.11
C CYS A 234 -11.04 -15.51 32.99
N HIS A 235 -11.17 -14.37 33.69
CA HIS A 235 -10.24 -13.25 33.57
C HIS A 235 -9.25 -13.12 34.72
N GLY A 236 -9.34 -13.99 35.73
CA GLY A 236 -8.52 -13.90 36.94
C GLY A 236 -8.99 -12.85 37.94
N ASP A 237 -8.51 -12.92 39.20
CA ASP A 237 -8.96 -12.04 40.28
C ASP A 237 -8.60 -10.58 40.05
N ASN A 238 -7.54 -10.30 39.34
CA ASN A 238 -7.07 -8.94 39.02
C ASN A 238 -7.14 -8.62 37.51
N GLY A 239 -7.89 -9.40 36.73
CA GLY A 239 -8.07 -9.18 35.30
C GLY A 239 -6.86 -9.58 34.43
N GLU A 240 -5.92 -10.36 34.97
CA GLU A 240 -4.68 -10.79 34.29
C GLU A 240 -4.92 -11.79 33.15
N GLY A 241 -6.11 -12.37 33.07
CA GLY A 241 -6.48 -13.36 32.06
C GLY A 241 -6.00 -14.77 32.39
N MET A 242 -6.52 -15.74 31.65
CA MET A 242 -6.07 -17.13 31.69
C MET A 242 -5.86 -17.64 30.27
N PRO A 243 -4.72 -18.29 29.97
CA PRO A 243 -4.42 -18.80 28.65
C PRO A 243 -5.54 -19.71 28.12
N PHE A 244 -5.98 -19.49 26.88
CA PHE A 244 -7.04 -20.21 26.18
C PHE A 244 -8.45 -20.10 26.78
N VAL A 245 -8.61 -19.44 27.92
CA VAL A 245 -9.90 -19.26 28.61
C VAL A 245 -10.43 -17.87 28.46
N GLY A 246 -9.66 -16.85 28.88
CA GLY A 246 -10.07 -15.47 28.79
C GLY A 246 -8.87 -14.53 28.68
N PRO A 247 -8.97 -13.46 27.88
CA PRO A 247 -7.88 -12.49 27.70
C PRO A 247 -7.61 -11.68 28.96
N ASN A 248 -6.41 -11.15 29.05
CA ASN A 248 -6.06 -10.10 30.00
C ASN A 248 -6.92 -8.85 29.71
N ILE A 249 -7.68 -8.41 30.70
CA ILE A 249 -8.55 -7.24 30.61
C ILE A 249 -8.03 -6.04 31.41
N LYS A 250 -6.93 -6.21 32.10
CA LYS A 250 -6.25 -5.16 32.87
C LYS A 250 -5.25 -4.36 32.04
N SER A 251 -4.44 -5.06 31.28
CA SER A 251 -3.38 -4.47 30.45
C SER A 251 -3.28 -5.16 29.09
N TYR A 252 -2.52 -4.58 28.18
CA TYR A 252 -2.15 -5.26 26.94
C TYR A 252 -1.03 -6.26 27.24
N ASP A 253 -1.17 -7.49 26.79
CA ASP A 253 -0.14 -8.50 26.73
C ASP A 253 0.04 -9.03 25.31
N ASP A 254 1.09 -9.82 25.10
CA ASP A 254 1.37 -10.38 23.77
C ASP A 254 0.21 -11.25 23.28
N GLY A 255 -0.43 -12.00 24.18
CA GLY A 255 -1.53 -12.90 23.82
C GLY A 255 -2.69 -12.17 23.17
N ILE A 256 -3.17 -11.10 23.78
CA ILE A 256 -4.30 -10.33 23.22
C ILE A 256 -3.89 -9.52 22.00
N VAL A 257 -2.69 -8.92 22.00
CA VAL A 257 -2.24 -8.13 20.84
C VAL A 257 -2.08 -9.01 19.61
N LEU A 258 -1.39 -10.14 19.75
CA LEU A 258 -1.18 -11.09 18.64
C LEU A 258 -2.49 -11.70 18.14
N ALA A 259 -3.42 -12.03 19.07
CA ALA A 259 -4.74 -12.54 18.70
C ALA A 259 -5.52 -11.51 17.84
N VAL A 260 -5.51 -10.24 18.25
CA VAL A 260 -6.18 -9.16 17.51
C VAL A 260 -5.52 -8.91 16.15
N LEU A 261 -4.19 -8.93 16.06
CA LEU A 261 -3.48 -8.80 14.80
C LEU A 261 -3.82 -9.94 13.82
N LYS A 262 -3.92 -11.17 14.31
CA LYS A 262 -4.21 -12.34 13.47
C LYS A 262 -5.67 -12.43 13.02
N GLN A 263 -6.61 -12.15 13.91
CA GLN A 263 -8.03 -12.41 13.67
C GLN A 263 -8.86 -11.14 13.42
N GLY A 264 -8.27 -9.96 13.68
CA GLY A 264 -9.04 -8.72 13.74
C GLY A 264 -9.90 -8.64 14.99
N LYS A 265 -10.62 -7.54 15.17
CA LYS A 265 -11.54 -7.38 16.30
C LYS A 265 -12.75 -6.55 15.91
N LYS A 266 -13.95 -7.06 16.23
CA LYS A 266 -15.20 -6.36 16.10
C LYS A 266 -15.75 -6.00 17.49
N GLY A 267 -16.28 -4.79 17.65
CA GLY A 267 -16.81 -4.32 18.92
C GLY A 267 -17.62 -3.03 18.79
N LEU A 268 -17.81 -2.33 19.90
CA LEU A 268 -18.60 -1.10 19.97
C LEU A 268 -18.13 -0.02 18.98
N LEU A 269 -16.81 0.15 18.82
CA LEU A 269 -16.23 1.19 17.97
C LEU A 269 -16.19 0.83 16.47
N GLY A 270 -16.54 -0.39 16.10
CA GLY A 270 -16.48 -0.88 14.73
C GLY A 270 -15.62 -2.13 14.59
N GLU A 271 -14.93 -2.25 13.46
CA GLU A 271 -14.18 -3.45 13.11
C GLU A 271 -12.74 -3.10 12.75
N MET A 272 -11.77 -3.66 13.49
CA MET A 272 -10.36 -3.66 13.14
C MET A 272 -10.07 -4.85 12.21
N PRO A 273 -9.51 -4.62 11.00
CA PRO A 273 -9.18 -5.72 10.10
C PRO A 273 -8.05 -6.59 10.66
N HIS A 274 -7.99 -7.84 10.21
CA HIS A 274 -6.86 -8.71 10.51
C HIS A 274 -5.61 -8.32 9.71
N PHE A 275 -4.44 -8.63 10.26
CA PHE A 275 -3.14 -8.42 9.63
C PHE A 275 -2.43 -9.74 9.27
N ASN A 276 -3.16 -10.86 9.37
CA ASN A 276 -2.63 -12.17 9.02
C ASN A 276 -2.07 -12.18 7.58
N GLY A 277 -0.83 -12.65 7.42
CA GLY A 277 -0.12 -12.66 6.13
C GLY A 277 0.41 -11.31 5.66
N ARG A 278 0.20 -10.22 6.43
CA ARG A 278 0.70 -8.87 6.13
C ARG A 278 1.92 -8.50 6.96
N LEU A 279 2.10 -9.13 8.11
CA LEU A 279 3.20 -8.95 9.04
C LEU A 279 3.91 -10.30 9.22
N ASN A 280 5.23 -10.26 9.37
CA ASN A 280 5.99 -11.42 9.81
C ASN A 280 6.03 -11.50 11.35
N GLU A 281 6.46 -12.63 11.89
CA GLU A 281 6.47 -12.90 13.34
C GLU A 281 7.26 -11.85 14.13
N THR A 282 8.41 -11.39 13.62
CA THR A 282 9.21 -10.35 14.27
C THR A 282 8.46 -9.01 14.30
N GLN A 283 7.75 -8.66 13.25
CA GLN A 283 6.94 -7.46 13.17
C GLN A 283 5.73 -7.51 14.11
N GLU A 284 5.07 -8.66 14.21
CA GLU A 284 3.97 -8.87 15.16
C GLU A 284 4.46 -8.69 16.61
N ARG A 285 5.58 -9.32 16.97
CA ARG A 285 6.22 -9.18 18.28
C ARG A 285 6.65 -7.75 18.58
N ALA A 286 7.19 -7.05 17.61
CA ALA A 286 7.57 -5.65 17.73
C ALA A 286 6.36 -4.75 18.03
N LEU A 287 5.25 -4.94 17.30
CA LEU A 287 4.01 -4.22 17.58
C LEU A 287 3.47 -4.54 18.98
N ALA A 288 3.49 -5.80 19.40
CA ALA A 288 3.06 -6.19 20.74
C ALA A 288 3.90 -5.50 21.83
N SER A 289 5.24 -5.47 21.68
CA SER A 289 6.14 -4.74 22.57
C SER A 289 5.80 -3.25 22.66
N TYR A 290 5.59 -2.60 21.50
CA TYR A 290 5.25 -1.17 21.48
C TYR A 290 3.89 -0.88 22.12
N ILE A 291 2.84 -1.65 21.78
CA ILE A 291 1.50 -1.46 22.34
C ILE A 291 1.47 -1.66 23.86
N ARG A 292 2.18 -2.66 24.38
CA ARG A 292 2.35 -2.78 25.85
C ARG A 292 2.96 -1.52 26.45
N SER A 293 4.03 -1.00 25.85
CA SER A 293 4.75 0.16 26.39
C SER A 293 3.92 1.45 26.42
N ILE A 294 2.92 1.59 25.57
CA ILE A 294 2.02 2.75 25.58
C ILE A 294 0.80 2.53 26.47
N GLY A 295 0.36 1.29 26.67
CA GLY A 295 -0.77 0.94 27.53
C GLY A 295 -0.44 0.91 29.02
N ASP A 296 0.83 0.90 29.39
CA ASP A 296 1.31 0.89 30.78
C ASP A 296 1.61 2.31 31.31
N LYS A 297 1.32 3.34 30.54
CA LYS A 297 1.46 4.75 30.95
C LYS A 297 0.17 5.26 31.59
#